data_cb6b9b1b8e548f1c08a64229d932a015
#
_entry.id   cb6b9b1b8e548f1c08a64229d932a015
#
_cell.length_a   1.000
_cell.length_b   1.000
_cell.length_c   1.000
_cell.angle_alpha   90.00
_cell.angle_beta   90.00
_cell.angle_gamma   90.00
#
_symmetry.space_group_name_H-M   'P 1'
#
loop_
_entity.id
_entity.type
_entity.pdbx_description
1 polymer ?
#
loop_
_entity_poly.entity_id
_entity_poly.type
_entity_poly.pdbx_seq_one_letter_code
_entity_poly.pdbx_strand_id
1 'polypeptide(L)'
;TSLLYTNVGQVVAQYEAEWLSVDVSSKSVVYTALTQNDGEDARTAVVKLTCGSYTVEVTVTQDSKEPDLSLKIGQSVDEGIGMIFWVDPSDNMVGKAVSVKRQGGNPFEASVMPHSAFSTVNGYANSALFTSPSANDAVAYCQSLGDGWYLPARDELWELFDAYNGVGHADPDFVSAVPDKLTEVEKAARAAFDKMLTDLQGDVMNEAAGSGNGESYWSSTENAAGNQAYWVRFGKSGADAGNKTATNRFVRCMRTIGDYTYPEEPATLTVNPNPVTLEGANEAEANVTLTSNKTVFSVALANDSWLSYTISGTTVTFKAKSKNTTGDVRTTVATVTAGTGTAAKSVEVTVNQNVAAEGGASLELSTNAVTITPDAVTKSEGITMISDETEFTVNITDESWVKAYVDITSKTLYFWTLSPNLNSSNRVTTATVIAGSGANAPKQEVTITQRGLLSSEFAVGQVIADNGSLKGGIVFWVDGT
;
A
#
# COMPACT_ATOMS: atom_id res chain seq x y z
N THR A 1 -59.11 14.97 -12.48
CA THR A 1 -60.05 16.09 -12.58
C THR A 1 -60.35 16.36 -14.06
N SER A 2 -61.62 16.49 -14.40
CA SER A 2 -62.10 16.87 -15.73
C SER A 2 -62.63 18.30 -15.67
N LEU A 3 -62.35 19.11 -16.68
CA LEU A 3 -62.89 20.47 -16.82
C LEU A 3 -64.32 20.39 -17.43
N LEU A 4 -65.25 21.16 -16.89
CA LEU A 4 -66.58 21.29 -17.35
C LEU A 4 -66.79 22.61 -18.14
N TYR A 5 -67.39 22.48 -19.32
CA TYR A 5 -67.89 23.61 -20.13
C TYR A 5 -69.35 23.37 -20.43
N THR A 6 -70.22 24.07 -19.74
CA THR A 6 -71.66 23.99 -19.99
C THR A 6 -72.29 25.38 -19.95
N ASN A 7 -73.31 25.59 -20.80
CA ASN A 7 -74.15 26.81 -20.85
C ASN A 7 -75.62 26.55 -20.45
N VAL A 8 -75.96 25.32 -19.97
CA VAL A 8 -77.34 24.86 -19.81
C VAL A 8 -77.73 24.36 -18.42
N GLY A 9 -76.97 24.63 -17.39
CA GLY A 9 -77.43 24.27 -16.04
C GLY A 9 -76.46 23.45 -15.22
N GLN A 10 -76.97 22.79 -14.16
CA GLN A 10 -76.20 22.01 -13.24
C GLN A 10 -75.88 20.63 -13.80
N VAL A 11 -74.62 20.19 -13.67
CA VAL A 11 -74.18 18.81 -14.02
C VAL A 11 -74.45 17.88 -12.84
N VAL A 12 -75.01 16.71 -13.10
CA VAL A 12 -75.23 15.64 -12.14
C VAL A 12 -74.39 14.42 -12.53
N ALA A 13 -73.63 13.84 -11.59
CA ALA A 13 -72.91 12.62 -11.79
C ALA A 13 -73.70 11.40 -11.26
N GLN A 14 -73.72 10.31 -12.04
CA GLN A 14 -74.27 8.99 -11.65
C GLN A 14 -73.17 7.94 -11.87
N TYR A 15 -72.91 7.12 -10.83
CA TYR A 15 -71.97 6.04 -10.86
C TYR A 15 -72.30 5.01 -9.76
N GLU A 16 -71.81 3.78 -9.91
CA GLU A 16 -72.13 2.67 -8.96
C GLU A 16 -70.89 2.15 -8.22
N ALA A 17 -69.71 2.68 -8.47
CA ALA A 17 -68.45 2.20 -7.88
C ALA A 17 -68.27 2.72 -6.46
N GLU A 18 -68.35 1.86 -5.46
CA GLU A 18 -68.16 2.18 -4.02
C GLU A 18 -66.75 2.72 -3.70
N TRP A 19 -65.76 2.35 -4.52
CA TRP A 19 -64.38 2.79 -4.34
C TRP A 19 -64.10 4.18 -4.87
N LEU A 20 -65.04 4.81 -5.57
CA LEU A 20 -64.91 6.09 -6.24
C LEU A 20 -65.82 7.13 -5.61
N SER A 21 -65.35 8.32 -5.36
CA SER A 21 -66.13 9.54 -5.09
C SER A 21 -66.02 10.50 -6.25
N VAL A 22 -67.15 11.13 -6.62
CA VAL A 22 -67.21 12.09 -7.70
C VAL A 22 -67.85 13.38 -7.18
N ASP A 23 -67.01 14.44 -7.15
CA ASP A 23 -67.45 15.79 -6.74
C ASP A 23 -67.60 16.68 -7.96
N VAL A 24 -68.79 17.22 -8.15
CA VAL A 24 -69.10 18.11 -9.28
C VAL A 24 -69.19 19.55 -8.82
N SER A 25 -68.36 20.41 -9.43
CA SER A 25 -68.44 21.87 -9.27
C SER A 25 -68.91 22.55 -10.55
N SER A 26 -69.07 23.86 -10.53
CA SER A 26 -69.48 24.62 -11.72
C SER A 26 -68.44 24.60 -12.86
N LYS A 27 -67.21 24.19 -12.60
CA LYS A 27 -66.11 24.24 -13.59
C LYS A 27 -65.34 22.95 -13.73
N SER A 28 -65.52 21.98 -12.81
CA SER A 28 -64.77 20.77 -12.83
C SER A 28 -65.50 19.61 -12.17
N VAL A 29 -65.14 18.41 -12.56
CA VAL A 29 -65.45 17.17 -11.84
C VAL A 29 -64.15 16.60 -11.30
N VAL A 30 -64.17 16.31 -10.00
CA VAL A 30 -63.02 15.67 -9.30
C VAL A 30 -63.41 14.21 -9.01
N TYR A 31 -62.56 13.32 -9.41
CA TYR A 31 -62.68 11.90 -9.13
C TYR A 31 -61.66 11.54 -8.05
N THR A 32 -62.11 10.92 -6.96
CA THR A 32 -61.25 10.56 -5.83
C THR A 32 -61.43 9.04 -5.53
N ALA A 33 -60.35 8.31 -5.55
CA ALA A 33 -60.35 6.92 -5.11
C ALA A 33 -60.41 6.88 -3.57
N LEU A 34 -61.47 6.21 -3.03
CA LEU A 34 -61.72 6.09 -1.59
C LEU A 34 -60.93 4.94 -0.96
N THR A 35 -60.56 3.94 -1.76
CA THR A 35 -59.79 2.77 -1.32
C THR A 35 -58.72 2.46 -2.34
N GLN A 36 -57.63 1.86 -1.86
CA GLN A 36 -56.59 1.31 -2.71
C GLN A 36 -57.13 0.13 -3.53
N ASN A 37 -56.64 -0.05 -4.74
CA ASN A 37 -56.93 -1.24 -5.53
C ASN A 37 -55.90 -2.31 -5.18
N ASP A 38 -56.25 -3.23 -4.28
CA ASP A 38 -55.40 -4.36 -3.86
C ASP A 38 -55.52 -5.57 -4.79
N GLY A 39 -56.31 -5.47 -5.90
CA GLY A 39 -56.42 -6.51 -6.91
C GLY A 39 -55.21 -6.53 -7.86
N GLU A 40 -55.04 -7.62 -8.60
CA GLU A 40 -53.96 -7.81 -9.57
C GLU A 40 -54.16 -6.98 -10.83
N ASP A 41 -55.41 -6.63 -11.18
CA ASP A 41 -55.80 -5.89 -12.36
C ASP A 41 -56.32 -4.49 -12.02
N ALA A 42 -56.18 -3.58 -12.99
CA ALA A 42 -56.77 -2.26 -12.90
C ALA A 42 -58.29 -2.35 -12.81
N ARG A 43 -58.90 -1.58 -11.90
CA ARG A 43 -60.38 -1.48 -11.84
C ARG A 43 -60.88 -0.22 -12.48
N THR A 44 -62.06 -0.31 -13.08
CA THR A 44 -62.69 0.79 -13.81
C THR A 44 -64.10 1.09 -13.33
N ALA A 45 -64.50 2.33 -13.45
CA ALA A 45 -65.88 2.77 -13.20
C ALA A 45 -66.30 3.72 -14.31
N VAL A 46 -67.50 3.61 -14.74
CA VAL A 46 -68.13 4.55 -15.69
C VAL A 46 -68.94 5.58 -14.90
N VAL A 47 -68.62 6.84 -15.08
CA VAL A 47 -69.34 7.97 -14.49
C VAL A 47 -70.11 8.66 -15.59
N LYS A 48 -71.47 8.70 -15.46
CA LYS A 48 -72.36 9.45 -16.36
C LYS A 48 -72.57 10.86 -15.85
N LEU A 49 -72.12 11.80 -16.60
CA LEU A 49 -72.31 13.24 -16.34
C LEU A 49 -73.47 13.77 -17.18
N THR A 50 -74.53 14.16 -16.56
CA THR A 50 -75.74 14.64 -17.27
C THR A 50 -75.99 16.13 -16.98
N CYS A 51 -76.29 16.89 -18.03
CA CYS A 51 -76.70 18.27 -17.95
C CYS A 51 -77.87 18.53 -18.94
N GLY A 52 -79.08 18.68 -18.42
CA GLY A 52 -80.27 18.75 -19.23
C GLY A 52 -80.50 17.47 -20.03
N SER A 53 -80.58 17.52 -21.33
CA SER A 53 -80.70 16.36 -22.24
C SER A 53 -79.37 15.76 -22.69
N TYR A 54 -78.24 16.33 -22.27
CA TYR A 54 -76.90 15.90 -22.69
C TYR A 54 -76.26 14.99 -21.64
N THR A 55 -75.70 13.88 -22.09
CA THR A 55 -74.96 12.92 -21.21
C THR A 55 -73.60 12.60 -21.82
N VAL A 56 -72.58 12.59 -20.95
CA VAL A 56 -71.20 12.18 -21.29
C VAL A 56 -70.80 11.08 -20.32
N GLU A 57 -70.22 10.02 -20.83
CA GLU A 57 -69.64 8.94 -20.00
C GLU A 57 -68.12 9.16 -19.89
N VAL A 58 -67.63 9.07 -18.65
CA VAL A 58 -66.19 9.16 -18.34
C VAL A 58 -65.80 7.85 -17.65
N THR A 59 -64.86 7.12 -18.25
CA THR A 59 -64.27 5.94 -17.63
C THR A 59 -63.13 6.40 -16.69
N VAL A 60 -63.28 6.07 -15.43
CA VAL A 60 -62.24 6.29 -14.41
C VAL A 60 -61.52 4.97 -14.16
N THR A 61 -60.24 4.93 -14.30
CA THR A 61 -59.38 3.76 -14.05
C THR A 61 -58.51 4.01 -12.85
N GLN A 62 -58.43 3.01 -11.97
CA GLN A 62 -57.43 2.95 -10.91
C GLN A 62 -56.58 1.70 -11.14
N ASP A 63 -55.30 1.92 -11.34
CA ASP A 63 -54.35 0.82 -11.50
C ASP A 63 -54.27 -0.05 -10.25
N SER A 64 -53.87 -1.31 -10.41
CA SER A 64 -53.53 -2.17 -9.30
C SER A 64 -52.44 -1.58 -8.43
N LYS A 65 -52.40 -1.94 -7.19
CA LYS A 65 -51.23 -1.64 -6.36
C LYS A 65 -50.02 -2.34 -6.97
N GLU A 66 -48.93 -1.57 -7.19
CA GLU A 66 -47.68 -2.21 -7.54
C GLU A 66 -47.30 -3.25 -6.49
N PRO A 67 -46.89 -4.46 -6.90
CA PRO A 67 -46.47 -5.47 -5.96
C PRO A 67 -45.34 -4.95 -5.07
N ASP A 68 -45.47 -5.17 -3.78
CA ASP A 68 -44.35 -4.87 -2.84
C ASP A 68 -43.24 -5.89 -3.09
N LEU A 69 -42.25 -5.45 -3.90
CA LEU A 69 -41.09 -6.25 -4.24
C LEU A 69 -39.96 -6.15 -3.20
N SER A 70 -40.22 -5.44 -2.09
CA SER A 70 -39.24 -5.31 -1.03
C SER A 70 -38.84 -6.64 -0.42
N LEU A 71 -37.55 -6.83 -0.20
CA LEU A 71 -37.02 -8.00 0.49
C LEU A 71 -37.41 -7.99 1.97
N LYS A 72 -37.68 -9.18 2.54
CA LYS A 72 -38.00 -9.34 3.95
C LYS A 72 -37.15 -10.45 4.56
N ILE A 73 -36.61 -10.20 5.76
CA ILE A 73 -35.89 -11.24 6.51
C ILE A 73 -36.78 -12.44 6.72
N GLY A 74 -36.25 -13.64 6.48
CA GLY A 74 -37.01 -14.91 6.50
C GLY A 74 -37.70 -15.24 5.19
N GLN A 75 -37.75 -14.33 4.20
CA GLN A 75 -38.33 -14.60 2.88
C GLN A 75 -37.53 -15.67 2.15
N SER A 76 -38.21 -16.60 1.53
CA SER A 76 -37.64 -17.61 0.65
C SER A 76 -37.20 -16.99 -0.69
N VAL A 77 -36.08 -17.46 -1.23
CA VAL A 77 -35.59 -17.12 -2.57
C VAL A 77 -35.22 -18.40 -3.33
N ASP A 78 -35.13 -18.27 -4.65
CA ASP A 78 -34.73 -19.36 -5.55
C ASP A 78 -35.52 -20.68 -5.28
N GLU A 79 -36.87 -20.58 -5.25
CA GLU A 79 -37.75 -21.73 -5.07
C GLU A 79 -37.48 -22.55 -3.77
N GLY A 80 -37.03 -21.90 -2.71
CA GLY A 80 -36.75 -22.54 -1.42
C GLY A 80 -35.29 -22.93 -1.20
N ILE A 81 -34.38 -22.58 -2.11
CA ILE A 81 -32.95 -22.84 -1.93
C ILE A 81 -32.36 -21.92 -0.84
N GLY A 82 -32.80 -20.66 -0.77
CA GLY A 82 -32.28 -19.67 0.16
C GLY A 82 -33.34 -18.96 1.00
N MET A 83 -32.84 -18.29 2.03
CA MET A 83 -33.57 -17.42 2.95
C MET A 83 -32.87 -16.08 3.07
N ILE A 84 -33.60 -14.99 2.91
CA ILE A 84 -33.06 -13.63 3.17
C ILE A 84 -32.76 -13.51 4.65
N PHE A 85 -31.49 -13.16 4.97
CA PHE A 85 -31.06 -12.92 6.34
C PHE A 85 -30.63 -11.49 6.61
N TRP A 86 -30.37 -10.72 5.53
CA TRP A 86 -30.02 -9.32 5.62
C TRP A 86 -30.64 -8.54 4.46
N VAL A 87 -31.11 -7.33 4.74
CA VAL A 87 -31.65 -6.37 3.77
C VAL A 87 -30.95 -5.04 4.00
N ASP A 88 -30.55 -4.36 2.92
CA ASP A 88 -29.91 -3.07 3.01
C ASP A 88 -30.85 -2.03 3.62
N PRO A 89 -30.46 -1.34 4.71
CA PRO A 89 -31.34 -0.34 5.34
C PRO A 89 -31.66 0.87 4.45
N SER A 90 -30.86 1.12 3.42
CA SER A 90 -31.04 2.23 2.48
C SER A 90 -31.76 1.84 1.20
N ASP A 91 -31.76 0.55 0.85
CA ASP A 91 -32.43 0.01 -0.33
C ASP A 91 -33.02 -1.38 -0.04
N ASN A 92 -34.32 -1.43 0.21
CA ASN A 92 -35.03 -2.66 0.53
C ASN A 92 -35.13 -3.67 -0.63
N MET A 93 -34.58 -3.36 -1.82
CA MET A 93 -34.45 -4.28 -2.94
C MET A 93 -33.08 -4.98 -2.97
N VAL A 94 -32.16 -4.57 -2.10
CA VAL A 94 -30.80 -5.12 -1.98
C VAL A 94 -30.70 -5.95 -0.70
N GLY A 95 -30.11 -7.15 -0.79
CA GLY A 95 -30.00 -8.02 0.37
C GLY A 95 -29.04 -9.19 0.18
N LYS A 96 -28.96 -10.01 1.22
CA LYS A 96 -28.19 -11.26 1.22
C LYS A 96 -29.08 -12.42 1.65
N ALA A 97 -28.94 -13.54 0.93
CA ALA A 97 -29.58 -14.81 1.27
C ALA A 97 -28.54 -15.85 1.71
N VAL A 98 -28.95 -16.74 2.59
CA VAL A 98 -28.20 -17.92 3.01
C VAL A 98 -28.93 -19.18 2.54
N SER A 99 -28.18 -20.22 2.15
CA SER A 99 -28.82 -21.52 1.77
C SER A 99 -29.58 -22.11 2.96
N VAL A 100 -30.81 -22.55 2.74
CA VAL A 100 -31.63 -23.17 3.82
C VAL A 100 -31.08 -24.53 4.24
N LYS A 101 -30.42 -25.24 3.31
CA LYS A 101 -29.70 -26.48 3.59
C LYS A 101 -28.23 -26.22 3.80
N ARG A 102 -27.62 -27.01 4.67
CA ARG A 102 -26.16 -27.06 4.84
C ARG A 102 -25.62 -28.38 4.27
N GLN A 103 -24.38 -28.39 3.92
CA GLN A 103 -23.64 -29.61 3.61
C GLN A 103 -22.58 -29.88 4.68
N GLY A 104 -22.52 -31.12 5.17
CA GLY A 104 -21.54 -31.54 6.17
C GLY A 104 -20.62 -32.63 5.63
N GLY A 105 -19.43 -32.77 6.26
CA GLY A 105 -18.49 -33.82 5.91
C GLY A 105 -17.68 -33.58 4.66
N ASN A 106 -17.76 -32.40 4.07
CA ASN A 106 -16.99 -32.03 2.88
C ASN A 106 -15.73 -31.27 3.26
N PRO A 107 -14.60 -31.51 2.58
CA PRO A 107 -13.44 -30.67 2.70
C PRO A 107 -13.72 -29.28 2.10
N PHE A 108 -12.87 -28.31 2.42
CA PHE A 108 -12.83 -27.06 1.69
C PHE A 108 -12.51 -27.38 0.21
N GLU A 109 -11.48 -28.19 0.00
CA GLU A 109 -11.09 -28.79 -1.28
C GLU A 109 -10.40 -30.13 -1.07
N ALA A 110 -10.40 -30.98 -2.11
CA ALA A 110 -9.80 -32.31 -2.06
C ALA A 110 -8.26 -32.29 -2.04
N SER A 111 -7.64 -31.17 -2.42
CA SER A 111 -6.20 -30.96 -2.44
C SER A 111 -5.82 -29.62 -1.79
N VAL A 112 -4.57 -29.49 -1.35
CA VAL A 112 -4.08 -28.25 -0.74
C VAL A 112 -3.43 -27.39 -1.83
N MET A 113 -4.25 -26.74 -2.67
CA MET A 113 -3.76 -25.82 -3.70
C MET A 113 -4.09 -24.38 -3.33
N PRO A 114 -3.15 -23.42 -3.45
CA PRO A 114 -3.46 -22.01 -3.29
C PRO A 114 -4.21 -21.48 -4.51
N HIS A 115 -5.33 -20.78 -4.28
CA HIS A 115 -6.16 -20.13 -5.30
C HIS A 115 -6.05 -18.62 -5.28
N SER A 116 -5.30 -18.06 -4.32
CA SER A 116 -5.23 -16.60 -4.08
C SER A 116 -6.58 -15.98 -3.69
N ALA A 117 -7.44 -16.77 -3.07
CA ALA A 117 -8.76 -16.37 -2.58
C ALA A 117 -8.63 -15.64 -1.22
N PHE A 118 -8.04 -14.44 -1.22
CA PHE A 118 -7.66 -13.75 0.02
C PHE A 118 -8.69 -12.71 0.50
N SER A 119 -9.72 -12.40 -0.28
CA SER A 119 -10.75 -11.46 0.16
C SER A 119 -11.43 -11.95 1.42
N THR A 120 -11.55 -11.08 2.42
CA THR A 120 -12.31 -11.37 3.64
C THR A 120 -13.76 -10.93 3.53
N VAL A 121 -14.11 -10.10 2.54
CA VAL A 121 -15.42 -9.44 2.39
C VAL A 121 -16.16 -9.80 1.10
N ASN A 122 -15.53 -10.52 0.16
CA ASN A 122 -16.12 -10.84 -1.14
C ASN A 122 -15.95 -12.33 -1.49
N GLY A 123 -16.84 -13.14 -0.99
CA GLY A 123 -16.86 -14.58 -1.24
C GLY A 123 -17.21 -14.95 -2.68
N TYR A 124 -17.98 -14.11 -3.37
CA TYR A 124 -18.28 -14.30 -4.79
C TYR A 124 -17.01 -14.22 -5.64
N ALA A 125 -16.19 -13.18 -5.43
CA ALA A 125 -14.90 -13.03 -6.12
C ALA A 125 -13.94 -14.17 -5.75
N ASN A 126 -13.85 -14.56 -4.48
CA ASN A 126 -13.05 -15.71 -4.05
C ASN A 126 -13.50 -17.00 -4.76
N SER A 127 -14.80 -17.28 -4.76
CA SER A 127 -15.36 -18.50 -5.36
C SER A 127 -15.12 -18.58 -6.87
N ALA A 128 -15.05 -17.45 -7.56
CA ALA A 128 -14.75 -17.38 -8.99
C ALA A 128 -13.30 -17.79 -9.35
N LEU A 129 -12.38 -17.78 -8.38
CA LEU A 129 -10.99 -18.24 -8.57
C LEU A 129 -10.87 -19.77 -8.67
N PHE A 130 -11.90 -20.51 -8.22
CA PHE A 130 -11.95 -21.97 -8.30
C PHE A 130 -12.56 -22.40 -9.65
N THR A 131 -11.73 -22.46 -10.68
CA THR A 131 -12.20 -22.69 -12.07
C THR A 131 -12.62 -24.14 -12.37
N SER A 132 -12.22 -25.11 -11.56
CA SER A 132 -12.56 -26.52 -11.73
C SER A 132 -12.57 -27.26 -10.39
N PRO A 133 -13.44 -26.87 -9.45
CA PRO A 133 -13.50 -27.53 -8.15
C PRO A 133 -14.03 -28.98 -8.31
N SER A 134 -13.56 -29.87 -7.45
CA SER A 134 -14.07 -31.23 -7.38
C SER A 134 -15.50 -31.23 -6.84
N ALA A 135 -16.33 -32.17 -7.27
CA ALA A 135 -17.76 -32.21 -6.92
C ALA A 135 -18.06 -32.22 -5.39
N ASN A 136 -17.08 -32.62 -4.58
CA ASN A 136 -17.20 -32.65 -3.12
C ASN A 136 -16.61 -31.42 -2.43
N ASP A 137 -16.05 -30.46 -3.17
CA ASP A 137 -15.46 -29.28 -2.59
C ASP A 137 -16.54 -28.28 -2.13
N ALA A 138 -16.23 -27.49 -1.11
CA ALA A 138 -17.18 -26.53 -0.55
C ALA A 138 -17.67 -25.50 -1.59
N VAL A 139 -16.76 -25.01 -2.46
CA VAL A 139 -17.11 -24.07 -3.53
C VAL A 139 -18.01 -24.74 -4.57
N ALA A 140 -17.70 -26.00 -4.97
CA ALA A 140 -18.52 -26.75 -5.94
C ALA A 140 -19.96 -26.93 -5.44
N TYR A 141 -20.12 -27.24 -4.16
CA TYR A 141 -21.46 -27.33 -3.58
C TYR A 141 -22.25 -26.03 -3.73
N CYS A 142 -21.65 -24.89 -3.39
CA CYS A 142 -22.33 -23.62 -3.52
C CYS A 142 -22.67 -23.29 -4.98
N GLN A 143 -21.75 -23.51 -5.90
CA GLN A 143 -22.00 -23.32 -7.33
C GLN A 143 -23.10 -24.26 -7.88
N SER A 144 -23.28 -25.44 -7.29
CA SER A 144 -24.34 -26.40 -7.69
C SER A 144 -25.75 -25.95 -7.31
N LEU A 145 -25.89 -24.95 -6.43
CA LEU A 145 -27.20 -24.39 -6.03
C LEU A 145 -27.80 -23.47 -7.09
N GLY A 146 -27.02 -23.04 -8.08
CA GLY A 146 -27.43 -22.16 -9.17
C GLY A 146 -26.61 -20.89 -9.28
N ASP A 147 -26.94 -20.08 -10.27
CA ASP A 147 -26.21 -18.85 -10.57
C ASP A 147 -26.26 -17.85 -9.39
N GLY A 148 -25.09 -17.27 -9.10
CA GLY A 148 -24.94 -16.27 -8.04
C GLY A 148 -24.78 -16.86 -6.63
N TRP A 149 -24.90 -18.18 -6.44
CA TRP A 149 -24.57 -18.82 -5.18
C TRP A 149 -23.05 -19.05 -5.04
N TYR A 150 -22.49 -18.69 -3.90
CA TYR A 150 -21.04 -18.76 -3.64
C TYR A 150 -20.73 -19.18 -2.20
N LEU A 151 -19.53 -19.65 -1.98
CA LEU A 151 -18.99 -19.88 -0.64
C LEU A 151 -18.64 -18.53 0.00
N PRO A 152 -19.27 -18.13 1.12
CA PRO A 152 -19.06 -16.81 1.71
C PRO A 152 -17.61 -16.57 2.14
N ALA A 153 -17.14 -15.33 2.06
CA ALA A 153 -15.88 -14.91 2.65
C ALA A 153 -15.97 -14.91 4.19
N ARG A 154 -14.84 -14.79 4.86
CA ARG A 154 -14.76 -14.86 6.33
C ARG A 154 -15.68 -13.83 7.00
N ASP A 155 -15.63 -12.59 6.56
CA ASP A 155 -16.39 -11.51 7.19
C ASP A 155 -17.89 -11.56 6.81
N GLU A 156 -18.23 -12.13 5.65
CA GLU A 156 -19.63 -12.45 5.31
C GLU A 156 -20.21 -13.55 6.21
N LEU A 157 -19.39 -14.54 6.62
CA LEU A 157 -19.83 -15.50 7.65
C LEU A 157 -20.01 -14.85 9.01
N TRP A 158 -19.21 -13.81 9.34
CA TRP A 158 -19.42 -13.03 10.54
C TRP A 158 -20.72 -12.22 10.48
N GLU A 159 -21.07 -11.63 9.35
CA GLU A 159 -22.38 -10.99 9.16
C GLU A 159 -23.54 -11.98 9.37
N LEU A 160 -23.41 -13.20 8.85
CA LEU A 160 -24.40 -14.25 9.08
C LEU A 160 -24.45 -14.66 10.56
N PHE A 161 -23.29 -14.74 11.21
CA PHE A 161 -23.24 -15.02 12.65
C PHE A 161 -23.93 -13.93 13.46
N ASP A 162 -23.72 -12.66 13.12
CA ASP A 162 -24.38 -11.52 13.79
C ASP A 162 -25.88 -11.54 13.60
N ALA A 163 -26.36 -11.82 12.38
CA ALA A 163 -27.78 -12.00 12.10
C ALA A 163 -28.38 -13.18 12.89
N TYR A 164 -27.65 -14.30 12.98
CA TYR A 164 -28.07 -15.48 13.77
C TYR A 164 -28.07 -15.19 15.27
N ASN A 165 -27.11 -14.43 15.76
CA ASN A 165 -26.92 -14.17 17.18
C ASN A 165 -27.71 -12.96 17.71
N GLY A 166 -28.15 -12.07 16.80
CA GLY A 166 -28.88 -10.85 17.13
C GLY A 166 -28.05 -9.75 17.76
N VAL A 167 -26.75 -9.95 17.88
CA VAL A 167 -25.76 -8.99 18.40
C VAL A 167 -24.48 -9.08 17.61
N GLY A 168 -23.77 -7.96 17.42
CA GLY A 168 -22.51 -7.94 16.71
C GLY A 168 -21.40 -8.71 17.45
N HIS A 169 -20.51 -9.35 16.71
CA HIS A 169 -19.29 -9.96 17.25
C HIS A 169 -18.26 -8.87 17.61
N ALA A 170 -17.39 -9.15 18.60
CA ALA A 170 -16.49 -8.13 19.14
C ALA A 170 -15.26 -7.86 18.25
N ASP A 171 -14.75 -8.87 17.53
CA ASP A 171 -13.55 -8.77 16.69
C ASP A 171 -13.53 -9.92 15.67
N PRO A 172 -13.51 -9.65 14.35
CA PRO A 172 -13.47 -10.67 13.30
C PRO A 172 -12.15 -11.48 13.29
N ASP A 173 -11.07 -10.94 13.85
CA ASP A 173 -9.78 -11.62 13.95
C ASP A 173 -9.59 -12.37 15.27
N PHE A 174 -10.60 -12.38 16.13
CA PHE A 174 -10.53 -13.00 17.44
C PHE A 174 -10.52 -14.52 17.37
N VAL A 175 -9.39 -15.12 17.69
CA VAL A 175 -9.15 -16.58 17.61
C VAL A 175 -9.49 -17.32 18.90
N SER A 176 -9.91 -16.66 20.00
CA SER A 176 -10.03 -17.32 21.30
C SER A 176 -11.28 -16.98 22.10
N ALA A 177 -11.66 -18.01 22.84
CA ALA A 177 -12.54 -18.06 24.01
C ALA A 177 -13.85 -17.24 23.98
N VAL A 178 -14.79 -17.91 23.68
CA VAL A 178 -16.20 -17.70 23.74
C VAL A 178 -16.74 -17.47 25.15
N PRO A 179 -17.72 -16.59 25.31
CA PRO A 179 -18.55 -16.59 26.50
C PRO A 179 -19.18 -17.96 26.68
N ASP A 180 -18.92 -18.61 27.81
CA ASP A 180 -19.49 -19.92 28.14
C ASP A 180 -21.03 -19.93 28.27
N LYS A 181 -21.66 -18.74 28.16
CA LYS A 181 -23.10 -18.60 28.29
C LYS A 181 -23.64 -17.57 27.34
N LEU A 182 -24.53 -18.01 26.46
CA LEU A 182 -25.37 -17.11 25.66
C LEU A 182 -26.28 -16.31 26.58
N THR A 183 -26.45 -15.03 26.27
CA THR A 183 -27.48 -14.17 26.88
C THR A 183 -28.89 -14.64 26.43
N GLU A 184 -29.92 -14.23 27.14
CA GLU A 184 -31.31 -14.51 26.74
C GLU A 184 -31.66 -13.86 25.38
N VAL A 185 -31.04 -12.70 25.04
CA VAL A 185 -31.22 -12.06 23.75
C VAL A 185 -30.65 -12.94 22.64
N GLU A 186 -29.42 -13.43 22.79
CA GLU A 186 -28.79 -14.33 21.81
C GLU A 186 -29.58 -15.64 21.64
N LYS A 187 -30.04 -16.24 22.73
CA LYS A 187 -30.88 -17.45 22.68
C LYS A 187 -32.18 -17.22 21.90
N ALA A 188 -32.85 -16.09 22.15
CA ALA A 188 -34.08 -15.74 21.47
C ALA A 188 -33.85 -15.47 19.97
N ALA A 189 -32.76 -14.75 19.62
CA ALA A 189 -32.39 -14.47 18.23
C ALA A 189 -32.08 -15.76 17.47
N ARG A 190 -31.25 -16.65 18.05
CA ARG A 190 -30.90 -17.95 17.47
C ARG A 190 -32.17 -18.81 17.24
N ALA A 191 -33.03 -18.89 18.23
CA ALA A 191 -34.29 -19.64 18.10
C ALA A 191 -35.18 -19.08 17.00
N ALA A 192 -35.28 -17.75 16.87
CA ALA A 192 -36.06 -17.11 15.81
C ALA A 192 -35.44 -17.39 14.42
N PHE A 193 -34.14 -17.31 14.27
CA PHE A 193 -33.42 -17.58 13.02
C PHE A 193 -33.59 -19.06 12.61
N ASP A 194 -33.36 -20.00 13.53
CA ASP A 194 -33.53 -21.43 13.30
C ASP A 194 -34.98 -21.77 12.95
N LYS A 195 -35.94 -21.07 13.56
CA LYS A 195 -37.36 -21.22 13.18
C LYS A 195 -37.60 -20.78 11.74
N MET A 196 -37.09 -19.66 11.29
CA MET A 196 -37.22 -19.21 9.90
C MET A 196 -36.65 -20.24 8.92
N LEU A 197 -35.49 -20.83 9.23
CA LEU A 197 -34.89 -21.89 8.42
C LEU A 197 -35.79 -23.14 8.39
N THR A 198 -36.28 -23.60 9.55
CA THR A 198 -37.12 -24.82 9.65
C THR A 198 -38.50 -24.64 9.04
N ASP A 199 -39.07 -23.44 9.07
CA ASP A 199 -40.34 -23.12 8.37
C ASP A 199 -40.16 -23.29 6.84
N LEU A 200 -38.95 -23.10 6.31
CA LEU A 200 -38.55 -23.36 4.92
C LEU A 200 -38.00 -24.78 4.72
N GLN A 201 -38.20 -25.69 5.64
CA GLN A 201 -37.68 -27.06 5.64
C GLN A 201 -36.15 -27.14 5.57
N GLY A 202 -35.50 -26.11 6.07
CA GLY A 202 -34.04 -26.00 6.16
C GLY A 202 -33.43 -26.67 7.39
N ASP A 203 -32.13 -26.65 7.47
CA ASP A 203 -31.35 -27.14 8.61
C ASP A 203 -31.05 -25.98 9.57
N VAL A 204 -31.14 -26.19 10.86
CA VAL A 204 -30.72 -25.17 11.87
C VAL A 204 -29.25 -24.82 11.73
N MET A 205 -28.85 -23.65 12.25
CA MET A 205 -27.46 -23.19 12.14
C MET A 205 -26.53 -23.97 13.07
N ASN A 206 -27.04 -24.53 14.18
CA ASN A 206 -26.21 -25.23 15.15
C ASN A 206 -26.96 -26.35 15.86
N GLU A 207 -26.94 -27.55 15.30
CA GLU A 207 -27.56 -28.74 15.92
C GLU A 207 -26.78 -29.25 17.15
N ALA A 208 -25.47 -28.99 17.21
CA ALA A 208 -24.60 -29.54 18.24
C ALA A 208 -24.63 -28.74 19.55
N ALA A 209 -25.78 -28.26 19.98
CA ALA A 209 -25.94 -27.42 21.18
C ALA A 209 -25.37 -28.01 22.49
N GLY A 210 -24.93 -29.28 22.49
CA GLY A 210 -24.33 -29.96 23.63
C GLY A 210 -22.82 -30.27 23.50
N SER A 211 -22.21 -30.13 22.34
CA SER A 211 -20.77 -30.30 22.19
C SER A 211 -20.11 -28.92 22.30
N GLY A 212 -19.21 -28.74 23.25
CA GLY A 212 -18.63 -27.45 23.66
C GLY A 212 -18.06 -26.54 22.57
N ASN A 213 -18.08 -26.93 21.31
CA ASN A 213 -17.53 -26.15 20.19
C ASN A 213 -18.55 -25.68 19.15
N GLY A 214 -19.75 -26.32 19.09
CA GLY A 214 -20.73 -26.00 18.06
C GLY A 214 -20.25 -26.25 16.63
N GLU A 215 -21.08 -25.90 15.67
CA GLU A 215 -20.79 -26.11 14.26
C GLU A 215 -19.88 -25.01 13.72
N SER A 216 -19.00 -25.40 12.81
CA SER A 216 -18.10 -24.51 12.11
C SER A 216 -18.35 -24.59 10.62
N TYR A 217 -18.35 -23.43 9.96
CA TYR A 217 -18.58 -23.30 8.53
C TYR A 217 -17.34 -22.81 7.80
N TRP A 218 -17.01 -23.45 6.69
CA TRP A 218 -15.94 -22.99 5.81
C TRP A 218 -16.25 -21.63 5.22
N SER A 219 -15.27 -20.75 5.18
CA SER A 219 -15.28 -19.54 4.34
C SER A 219 -14.44 -19.76 3.09
N SER A 220 -14.68 -18.97 2.05
CA SER A 220 -13.85 -18.97 0.84
C SER A 220 -12.49 -18.30 1.02
N THR A 221 -12.23 -17.67 2.16
CA THR A 221 -10.99 -16.92 2.42
C THR A 221 -9.85 -17.88 2.75
N GLU A 222 -8.77 -17.82 1.99
CA GLU A 222 -7.52 -18.53 2.25
C GLU A 222 -6.61 -17.72 3.18
N ASN A 223 -5.71 -18.39 3.91
CA ASN A 223 -4.61 -17.72 4.59
C ASN A 223 -3.57 -17.21 3.59
N ALA A 224 -2.66 -16.33 4.01
CA ALA A 224 -1.66 -15.71 3.14
C ALA A 224 -0.75 -16.70 2.39
N ALA A 225 -0.56 -17.91 2.92
CA ALA A 225 0.19 -18.98 2.27
C ALA A 225 -0.66 -19.81 1.27
N GLY A 226 -1.99 -19.62 1.25
CA GLY A 226 -2.92 -20.35 0.40
C GLY A 226 -3.06 -21.84 0.75
N ASN A 227 -2.49 -22.32 1.85
CA ASN A 227 -2.50 -23.74 2.25
C ASN A 227 -3.55 -24.09 3.31
N GLN A 228 -4.23 -23.09 3.84
CA GLN A 228 -5.34 -23.22 4.79
C GLN A 228 -6.49 -22.32 4.36
N ALA A 229 -7.71 -22.66 4.77
CA ALA A 229 -8.89 -21.82 4.62
C ALA A 229 -9.44 -21.42 5.98
N TYR A 230 -10.00 -20.22 6.09
CA TYR A 230 -10.67 -19.78 7.30
C TYR A 230 -12.04 -20.45 7.45
N TRP A 231 -12.48 -20.53 8.70
CA TRP A 231 -13.81 -21.01 9.08
C TRP A 231 -14.32 -20.21 10.28
N VAL A 232 -15.63 -20.10 10.40
CA VAL A 232 -16.31 -19.42 11.50
C VAL A 232 -17.15 -20.43 12.28
N ARG A 233 -17.10 -20.32 13.60
CA ARG A 233 -17.81 -21.21 14.53
C ARG A 233 -19.11 -20.55 15.02
N PHE A 234 -20.23 -21.25 14.86
CA PHE A 234 -21.56 -20.74 15.20
C PHE A 234 -22.06 -21.18 16.58
N GLY A 235 -21.53 -22.23 17.15
CA GLY A 235 -21.86 -22.62 18.53
C GLY A 235 -21.27 -21.66 19.55
N LYS A 236 -20.05 -21.30 19.29
CA LYS A 236 -19.26 -20.33 20.03
C LYS A 236 -18.67 -19.37 19.03
N SER A 237 -18.64 -18.05 19.30
CA SER A 237 -17.97 -17.12 18.41
C SER A 237 -16.49 -17.49 18.29
N GLY A 238 -15.93 -17.46 17.10
CA GLY A 238 -14.52 -17.73 16.85
C GLY A 238 -14.29 -18.07 15.40
N ALA A 239 -13.17 -17.61 14.87
CA ALA A 239 -12.68 -17.99 13.57
C ALA A 239 -11.25 -18.51 13.70
N ASP A 240 -10.85 -19.38 12.79
CA ASP A 240 -9.47 -19.86 12.71
C ASP A 240 -9.20 -20.35 11.28
N ALA A 241 -7.95 -20.59 10.94
CA ALA A 241 -7.58 -21.22 9.69
C ALA A 241 -7.31 -22.71 9.90
N GLY A 242 -7.75 -23.54 8.98
CA GLY A 242 -7.60 -24.98 9.06
C GLY A 242 -7.18 -25.63 7.77
N ASN A 243 -6.71 -26.86 7.87
CA ASN A 243 -6.35 -27.65 6.71
C ASN A 243 -7.55 -27.81 5.78
N LYS A 244 -7.40 -27.46 4.52
CA LYS A 244 -8.43 -27.49 3.49
C LYS A 244 -9.04 -28.88 3.25
N THR A 245 -8.28 -29.94 3.48
CA THR A 245 -8.76 -31.33 3.32
C THR A 245 -9.54 -31.85 4.53
N ALA A 246 -9.73 -31.04 5.58
CA ALA A 246 -10.49 -31.45 6.76
C ALA A 246 -11.98 -31.56 6.45
N THR A 247 -12.63 -32.66 6.89
CA THR A 247 -14.03 -32.98 6.61
C THR A 247 -14.97 -32.76 7.80
N ASN A 248 -14.50 -32.09 8.84
CA ASN A 248 -15.23 -31.89 10.09
C ASN A 248 -15.93 -30.53 10.19
N ARG A 249 -16.16 -29.87 9.06
CA ARG A 249 -16.85 -28.58 8.96
C ARG A 249 -18.01 -28.65 7.98
N PHE A 250 -18.90 -27.70 8.12
CA PHE A 250 -20.08 -27.56 7.28
C PHE A 250 -19.87 -26.48 6.22
N VAL A 251 -20.74 -26.48 5.23
CA VAL A 251 -20.85 -25.47 4.19
C VAL A 251 -22.23 -24.86 4.22
N ARG A 252 -22.28 -23.54 4.28
CA ARG A 252 -23.48 -22.71 4.03
C ARG A 252 -23.12 -21.73 2.93
N CYS A 253 -23.94 -21.69 1.91
CA CYS A 253 -23.72 -20.83 0.76
C CYS A 253 -24.46 -19.50 0.95
N MET A 254 -23.96 -18.47 0.30
CA MET A 254 -24.60 -17.16 0.24
C MET A 254 -24.89 -16.74 -1.19
N ARG A 255 -25.82 -15.81 -1.32
CA ARG A 255 -26.14 -15.10 -2.54
C ARG A 255 -26.48 -13.65 -2.22
N THR A 256 -25.98 -12.71 -3.01
CA THR A 256 -26.43 -11.32 -2.99
C THR A 256 -27.60 -11.12 -3.92
N ILE A 257 -28.50 -10.21 -3.58
CA ILE A 257 -29.72 -9.89 -4.33
C ILE A 257 -29.75 -8.40 -4.59
N GLY A 258 -30.23 -8.00 -5.78
CA GLY A 258 -30.19 -6.62 -6.23
C GLY A 258 -28.78 -6.15 -6.59
N ASP A 259 -28.61 -4.84 -6.70
CA ASP A 259 -27.33 -4.21 -7.06
C ASP A 259 -26.39 -4.07 -5.83
N TYR A 260 -26.10 -5.22 -5.18
CA TYR A 260 -25.25 -5.25 -4.01
C TYR A 260 -23.80 -4.84 -4.33
N THR A 261 -23.30 -3.85 -3.60
CA THR A 261 -21.90 -3.42 -3.71
C THR A 261 -21.08 -4.03 -2.57
N TYR A 262 -20.10 -4.86 -2.91
CA TYR A 262 -19.20 -5.43 -1.90
C TYR A 262 -18.35 -4.35 -1.23
N PRO A 263 -18.15 -4.44 0.09
CA PRO A 263 -17.23 -3.56 0.80
C PRO A 263 -15.84 -3.58 0.17
N GLU A 264 -15.15 -2.45 0.23
CA GLU A 264 -13.74 -2.43 -0.18
C GLU A 264 -12.91 -3.24 0.83
N GLU A 265 -12.07 -4.14 0.33
CA GLU A 265 -11.15 -4.94 1.15
C GLU A 265 -10.26 -4.01 1.98
N PRO A 266 -10.21 -4.16 3.30
CA PRO A 266 -9.29 -3.39 4.13
C PRO A 266 -7.83 -3.55 3.67
N ALA A 267 -7.09 -2.46 3.65
CA ALA A 267 -5.69 -2.51 3.28
C ALA A 267 -4.86 -3.22 4.35
N THR A 268 -3.98 -4.11 3.92
CA THR A 268 -2.85 -4.59 4.72
C THR A 268 -1.61 -3.79 4.36
N LEU A 269 -0.74 -3.49 5.31
CA LEU A 269 0.53 -2.83 5.03
C LEU A 269 1.57 -3.21 6.08
N THR A 270 2.71 -3.68 5.60
CA THR A 270 3.95 -3.79 6.38
C THR A 270 5.07 -3.07 5.63
N VAL A 271 5.99 -2.48 6.36
CA VAL A 271 7.13 -1.71 5.83
C VAL A 271 8.41 -2.25 6.44
N ASN A 272 9.39 -2.61 5.59
CA ASN A 272 10.66 -3.16 6.04
C ASN A 272 11.82 -2.61 5.21
N PRO A 273 12.93 -2.14 5.83
CA PRO A 273 13.14 -2.02 7.26
C PRO A 273 12.36 -0.85 7.89
N ASN A 274 12.09 -0.95 9.20
CA ASN A 274 11.57 0.14 10.02
C ASN A 274 12.18 -0.01 11.43
N PRO A 275 13.03 0.92 11.92
CA PRO A 275 13.43 2.17 11.25
C PRO A 275 14.33 1.96 10.02
N VAL A 276 14.41 2.98 9.17
CA VAL A 276 15.33 3.07 8.05
C VAL A 276 16.38 4.15 8.31
N THR A 277 17.64 3.90 7.92
CA THR A 277 18.75 4.83 8.17
C THR A 277 19.49 5.16 6.88
N LEU A 278 19.67 6.46 6.63
CA LEU A 278 20.48 7.00 5.56
C LEU A 278 21.88 7.34 6.09
N GLU A 279 22.89 7.25 5.21
CA GLU A 279 24.22 7.81 5.50
C GLU A 279 24.16 9.33 5.67
N GLY A 280 25.19 9.89 6.32
CA GLY A 280 25.25 11.34 6.63
C GLY A 280 25.46 12.25 5.42
N ALA A 281 25.80 11.71 4.25
CA ALA A 281 26.12 12.45 3.05
C ALA A 281 24.89 13.17 2.44
N ASN A 282 25.17 14.19 1.61
CA ASN A 282 24.16 14.73 0.71
C ASN A 282 23.76 13.66 -0.31
N GLU A 283 22.49 13.68 -0.73
CA GLU A 283 21.94 12.72 -1.71
C GLU A 283 21.97 11.23 -1.25
N ALA A 284 22.29 10.96 0.02
CA ALA A 284 22.23 9.60 0.56
C ALA A 284 20.83 9.02 0.43
N GLU A 285 20.72 7.77 -0.01
CA GLU A 285 19.46 7.08 -0.26
C GLU A 285 19.34 5.81 0.59
N ALA A 286 18.11 5.49 0.99
CA ALA A 286 17.78 4.24 1.62
C ALA A 286 16.38 3.79 1.22
N ASN A 287 16.19 2.48 1.04
CA ASN A 287 14.97 1.89 0.56
C ASN A 287 14.22 1.18 1.66
N VAL A 288 12.90 1.25 1.61
CA VAL A 288 12.00 0.36 2.33
C VAL A 288 11.10 -0.38 1.34
N THR A 289 10.80 -1.63 1.65
CA THR A 289 9.89 -2.46 0.87
C THR A 289 8.53 -2.50 1.54
N LEU A 290 7.48 -2.30 0.76
CA LEU A 290 6.08 -2.38 1.17
C LEU A 290 5.53 -3.77 0.84
N THR A 291 4.83 -4.39 1.78
CA THR A 291 4.02 -5.56 1.53
C THR A 291 2.57 -5.22 1.83
N SER A 292 1.71 -5.33 0.84
CA SER A 292 0.29 -4.91 0.92
C SER A 292 -0.57 -5.68 -0.08
N ASN A 293 -1.86 -5.80 0.21
CA ASN A 293 -2.88 -6.23 -0.76
C ASN A 293 -3.37 -5.08 -1.67
N LYS A 294 -2.87 -3.85 -1.47
CA LYS A 294 -3.17 -2.67 -2.31
C LYS A 294 -1.98 -2.32 -3.19
N THR A 295 -2.26 -1.68 -4.32
CA THR A 295 -1.26 -1.23 -5.29
C THR A 295 -1.06 0.30 -5.30
N VAL A 296 -1.93 1.04 -4.61
CA VAL A 296 -1.85 2.50 -4.49
C VAL A 296 -1.22 2.83 -3.15
N PHE A 297 -0.12 3.58 -3.20
CA PHE A 297 0.61 4.01 -2.00
C PHE A 297 0.81 5.52 -1.99
N SER A 298 0.84 6.09 -0.79
CA SER A 298 1.22 7.48 -0.57
C SER A 298 2.15 7.58 0.64
N VAL A 299 2.95 8.65 0.68
CA VAL A 299 3.85 8.95 1.79
C VAL A 299 3.66 10.40 2.20
N ALA A 300 3.54 10.64 3.49
CA ALA A 300 3.55 11.97 4.09
C ALA A 300 4.75 12.09 5.04
N LEU A 301 5.58 13.11 4.86
CA LEU A 301 6.73 13.37 5.74
C LEU A 301 6.34 14.37 6.83
N ALA A 302 6.64 14.06 8.09
CA ALA A 302 6.46 15.01 9.19
C ALA A 302 7.45 16.19 9.09
N ASN A 303 8.62 15.97 8.49
CA ASN A 303 9.58 17.02 8.16
C ASN A 303 10.23 16.73 6.80
N ASP A 304 9.93 17.55 5.81
CA ASP A 304 10.45 17.46 4.45
C ASP A 304 11.61 18.41 4.15
N SER A 305 12.08 19.17 5.13
CA SER A 305 13.15 20.18 4.94
C SER A 305 14.46 19.55 4.48
N TRP A 306 14.79 18.36 4.98
CA TRP A 306 16.03 17.66 4.69
C TRP A 306 15.85 16.30 4.01
N LEU A 307 14.60 15.80 3.93
CA LEU A 307 14.25 14.51 3.38
C LEU A 307 13.31 14.66 2.19
N SER A 308 13.46 13.82 1.20
CA SER A 308 12.53 13.59 0.10
C SER A 308 12.31 12.10 -0.09
N TYR A 309 11.32 11.73 -0.89
CA TYR A 309 11.06 10.32 -1.23
C TYR A 309 10.62 10.18 -2.67
N THR A 310 10.75 8.95 -3.18
CA THR A 310 10.09 8.49 -4.41
C THR A 310 9.45 7.14 -4.16
N ILE A 311 8.36 6.83 -4.90
CA ILE A 311 7.68 5.54 -4.84
C ILE A 311 7.78 4.88 -6.21
N SER A 312 8.23 3.63 -6.23
CA SER A 312 8.28 2.80 -7.43
C SER A 312 7.75 1.40 -7.11
N GLY A 313 6.54 1.10 -7.56
CA GLY A 313 5.84 -0.15 -7.21
C GLY A 313 5.70 -0.29 -5.68
N THR A 314 6.32 -1.31 -5.11
CA THR A 314 6.33 -1.59 -3.66
C THR A 314 7.58 -1.08 -2.95
N THR A 315 8.39 -0.22 -3.58
CA THR A 315 9.59 0.34 -2.97
C THR A 315 9.41 1.84 -2.75
N VAL A 316 9.69 2.29 -1.52
CA VAL A 316 9.86 3.71 -1.20
C VAL A 316 11.35 3.97 -1.00
N THR A 317 11.90 4.88 -1.79
CA THR A 317 13.28 5.37 -1.65
C THR A 317 13.25 6.71 -0.93
N PHE A 318 13.83 6.78 0.25
CA PHE A 318 14.09 8.02 0.96
C PHE A 318 15.43 8.59 0.54
N LYS A 319 15.49 9.91 0.32
CA LYS A 319 16.68 10.61 -0.16
C LYS A 319 16.95 11.87 0.66
N ALA A 320 18.18 11.99 1.16
CA ALA A 320 18.62 13.18 1.88
C ALA A 320 18.82 14.35 0.94
N LYS A 321 18.20 15.50 1.20
CA LYS A 321 18.39 16.76 0.46
C LYS A 321 19.65 17.53 0.85
N SER A 322 20.29 17.14 1.94
CA SER A 322 21.49 17.80 2.45
C SER A 322 22.32 16.88 3.34
N LYS A 323 23.62 17.16 3.42
CA LYS A 323 24.55 16.55 4.38
C LYS A 323 24.07 16.84 5.82
N ASN A 324 24.14 15.86 6.71
CA ASN A 324 23.86 16.07 8.13
C ASN A 324 25.10 16.57 8.88
N THR A 325 25.18 17.87 9.13
CA THR A 325 26.27 18.53 9.85
C THR A 325 25.90 18.95 11.27
N THR A 326 24.82 18.40 11.84
CA THR A 326 24.29 18.83 13.17
C THR A 326 25.08 18.28 14.35
N GLY A 327 25.99 17.33 14.12
CA GLY A 327 26.72 16.62 15.19
C GLY A 327 25.96 15.42 15.77
N ASP A 328 24.64 15.31 15.54
CA ASP A 328 23.78 14.23 16.00
C ASP A 328 22.99 13.60 14.85
N VAL A 329 22.54 12.36 15.02
CA VAL A 329 21.59 11.72 14.10
C VAL A 329 20.31 12.54 14.05
N ARG A 330 19.91 12.98 12.86
CA ARG A 330 18.60 13.63 12.68
C ARG A 330 17.54 12.63 12.28
N THR A 331 16.36 12.80 12.84
CA THR A 331 15.24 11.86 12.70
C THR A 331 13.97 12.57 12.27
N THR A 332 13.16 11.91 11.45
CA THR A 332 11.79 12.30 11.12
C THR A 332 10.91 11.05 11.00
N VAL A 333 9.61 11.27 10.93
CA VAL A 333 8.62 10.21 10.70
C VAL A 333 8.04 10.39 9.29
N ALA A 334 7.94 9.29 8.57
CA ALA A 334 7.21 9.18 7.31
C ALA A 334 5.98 8.31 7.54
N THR A 335 4.79 8.81 7.25
CA THR A 335 3.56 8.03 7.27
C THR A 335 3.34 7.44 5.88
N VAL A 336 3.51 6.13 5.74
CA VAL A 336 3.24 5.38 4.51
C VAL A 336 1.81 4.85 4.58
N THR A 337 1.01 5.09 3.54
CA THR A 337 -0.39 4.66 3.47
C THR A 337 -0.61 3.79 2.24
N ALA A 338 -1.27 2.64 2.42
CA ALA A 338 -1.75 1.76 1.35
C ALA A 338 -3.26 1.90 1.19
N GLY A 339 -3.73 2.00 -0.05
CA GLY A 339 -5.14 2.21 -0.39
C GLY A 339 -5.61 3.65 -0.18
N THR A 340 -6.92 3.85 -0.25
CA THR A 340 -7.59 5.15 -0.12
C THR A 340 -8.85 5.02 0.74
N GLY A 341 -9.41 6.14 1.19
CA GLY A 341 -10.67 6.16 1.94
C GLY A 341 -10.59 5.46 3.30
N THR A 342 -11.73 4.92 3.75
CA THR A 342 -11.86 4.27 5.07
C THR A 342 -11.19 2.90 5.14
N ALA A 343 -10.94 2.26 4.00
CA ALA A 343 -10.26 0.97 3.90
C ALA A 343 -8.71 1.10 3.87
N ALA A 344 -8.17 2.32 3.89
CA ALA A 344 -6.73 2.56 3.86
C ALA A 344 -6.05 2.16 5.18
N LYS A 345 -4.79 1.71 5.06
CA LYS A 345 -3.93 1.38 6.20
C LYS A 345 -2.66 2.22 6.17
N SER A 346 -2.33 2.84 7.30
CA SER A 346 -1.10 3.61 7.45
C SER A 346 -0.13 2.95 8.43
N VAL A 347 1.16 3.11 8.15
CA VAL A 347 2.28 2.69 9.01
C VAL A 347 3.26 3.84 9.12
N GLU A 348 3.67 4.16 10.33
CA GLU A 348 4.72 5.14 10.58
C GLU A 348 6.10 4.49 10.43
N VAL A 349 6.97 5.15 9.67
CA VAL A 349 8.36 4.75 9.42
C VAL A 349 9.27 5.81 10.01
N THR A 350 10.10 5.40 10.97
CA THR A 350 11.15 6.26 11.48
C THR A 350 12.30 6.32 10.48
N VAL A 351 12.61 7.52 10.01
CA VAL A 351 13.70 7.78 9.06
C VAL A 351 14.82 8.55 9.78
N ASN A 352 15.97 7.93 9.85
CA ASN A 352 17.18 8.48 10.44
C ASN A 352 18.17 8.90 9.35
N GLN A 353 18.92 9.97 9.60
CA GLN A 353 20.17 10.22 8.85
C GLN A 353 21.32 10.33 9.83
N ASN A 354 22.31 9.47 9.64
CA ASN A 354 23.55 9.52 10.43
C ASN A 354 24.20 10.89 10.32
N VAL A 355 25.04 11.23 11.30
CA VAL A 355 25.95 12.35 11.16
C VAL A 355 26.83 12.07 9.95
N ALA A 356 27.00 13.05 9.09
CA ALA A 356 28.00 12.93 8.05
C ALA A 356 29.33 12.65 8.74
N ALA A 357 29.99 11.59 8.36
CA ALA A 357 31.42 11.51 8.68
C ALA A 357 31.98 12.87 8.32
N GLU A 358 32.61 13.55 9.27
CA GLU A 358 33.49 14.66 8.87
C GLU A 358 34.35 14.04 7.80
N GLY A 359 34.15 14.48 6.55
CA GLY A 359 34.89 13.95 5.45
C GLY A 359 36.32 14.22 5.82
N GLY A 360 37.05 13.20 6.27
CA GLY A 360 38.45 13.29 6.32
C GLY A 360 38.84 13.64 4.88
N ALA A 361 39.24 14.88 4.65
CA ALA A 361 39.73 15.28 3.38
C ALA A 361 40.65 14.15 2.89
N SER A 362 40.38 13.61 1.74
CA SER A 362 41.27 12.60 1.17
C SER A 362 42.41 13.30 0.44
N LEU A 363 43.61 12.78 0.52
CA LEU A 363 44.70 13.21 -0.28
C LEU A 363 45.47 12.00 -0.80
N GLU A 364 45.43 11.81 -2.10
CA GLU A 364 46.27 10.86 -2.81
C GLU A 364 47.19 11.64 -3.75
N LEU A 365 48.45 11.22 -3.88
CA LEU A 365 49.43 11.77 -4.79
C LEU A 365 49.75 10.75 -5.88
N SER A 366 49.87 11.19 -7.14
CA SER A 366 50.23 10.29 -8.24
C SER A 366 51.62 9.65 -8.06
N THR A 367 52.48 10.28 -7.28
CA THR A 367 53.76 9.75 -6.80
C THR A 367 54.16 10.43 -5.50
N ASN A 368 54.89 9.73 -4.65
CA ASN A 368 55.44 10.24 -3.40
C ASN A 368 56.95 10.55 -3.50
N ALA A 369 57.53 10.55 -4.70
CA ALA A 369 58.93 10.88 -4.92
C ALA A 369 59.12 11.55 -6.28
N VAL A 370 59.97 12.55 -6.32
CA VAL A 370 60.42 13.20 -7.56
C VAL A 370 61.93 13.30 -7.59
N THR A 371 62.52 13.17 -8.79
CA THR A 371 63.89 13.34 -9.03
C THR A 371 64.09 14.49 -10.03
N ILE A 372 64.93 15.46 -9.70
CA ILE A 372 65.22 16.66 -10.49
C ILE A 372 66.69 16.60 -10.93
N THR A 373 66.98 17.14 -12.11
CA THR A 373 68.34 17.24 -12.64
C THR A 373 69.24 18.13 -11.75
N PRO A 374 70.55 18.06 -11.87
CA PRO A 374 71.49 18.85 -11.03
C PRO A 374 71.43 20.35 -11.28
N ASP A 375 70.78 20.81 -12.34
CA ASP A 375 70.75 22.21 -12.76
C ASP A 375 69.93 23.10 -11.81
N ALA A 376 70.30 24.42 -11.83
CA ALA A 376 69.50 25.44 -11.15
C ALA A 376 68.16 25.70 -11.92
N VAL A 377 67.17 26.18 -11.17
CA VAL A 377 65.88 26.64 -11.73
C VAL A 377 65.16 25.57 -12.59
N THR A 378 65.39 24.33 -12.25
CA THR A 378 64.73 23.20 -12.93
C THR A 378 63.42 22.80 -12.20
N LYS A 379 62.40 22.57 -12.99
CA LYS A 379 61.06 22.15 -12.53
C LYS A 379 60.95 20.60 -12.51
N SER A 380 60.42 20.06 -11.49
CA SER A 380 60.09 18.62 -11.45
C SER A 380 58.97 18.25 -12.43
N GLU A 381 58.78 16.97 -12.68
CA GLU A 381 57.52 16.43 -13.17
C GLU A 381 56.40 16.81 -12.22
N GLY A 382 55.19 16.96 -12.76
CA GLY A 382 53.99 17.30 -11.97
C GLY A 382 53.48 16.11 -11.18
N ILE A 383 53.19 16.34 -9.90
CA ILE A 383 52.51 15.40 -9.04
C ILE A 383 51.04 15.75 -9.02
N THR A 384 50.17 14.90 -9.57
CA THR A 384 48.73 15.09 -9.50
C THR A 384 48.26 14.81 -8.08
N MET A 385 47.50 15.75 -7.52
CA MET A 385 46.85 15.63 -6.21
C MET A 385 45.39 15.29 -6.41
N ILE A 386 44.95 14.13 -5.90
CA ILE A 386 43.56 13.71 -5.88
C ILE A 386 43.03 14.01 -4.48
N SER A 387 42.14 14.98 -4.38
CA SER A 387 41.51 15.40 -3.12
C SER A 387 40.20 16.09 -3.38
N ASP A 388 39.26 16.00 -2.44
CA ASP A 388 38.03 16.78 -2.38
C ASP A 388 38.23 18.22 -1.90
N GLU A 389 39.44 18.51 -1.31
CA GLU A 389 39.81 19.84 -0.87
C GLU A 389 40.27 20.74 -2.04
N THR A 390 40.14 22.05 -1.83
CA THR A 390 40.53 23.08 -2.77
C THR A 390 41.73 23.91 -2.28
N GLU A 391 42.14 23.75 -1.02
CA GLU A 391 43.26 24.40 -0.40
C GLU A 391 44.35 23.38 -0.10
N PHE A 392 45.60 23.72 -0.43
CA PHE A 392 46.74 22.86 -0.20
C PHE A 392 47.88 23.67 0.43
N THR A 393 48.51 23.09 1.43
CA THR A 393 49.73 23.63 2.06
C THR A 393 50.84 22.63 1.85
N VAL A 394 52.06 23.13 1.47
CA VAL A 394 53.22 22.30 1.29
C VAL A 394 54.35 22.84 2.18
N ASN A 395 54.77 22.01 3.12
CA ASN A 395 55.88 22.34 4.05
C ASN A 395 57.09 21.50 3.68
N ILE A 396 58.17 22.16 3.27
CA ILE A 396 59.45 21.53 2.89
C ILE A 396 60.36 21.55 4.09
N THR A 397 61.04 20.45 4.39
CA THR A 397 61.95 20.32 5.54
C THR A 397 63.19 21.16 5.36
N ASP A 398 63.74 21.22 4.13
CA ASP A 398 64.87 22.08 3.78
C ASP A 398 64.57 22.88 2.51
N GLU A 399 64.15 24.13 2.69
CA GLU A 399 63.81 25.07 1.62
C GLU A 399 65.02 25.84 1.04
N SER A 400 66.25 25.58 1.50
CA SER A 400 67.43 26.34 1.08
C SER A 400 67.74 26.19 -0.41
N TRP A 401 67.29 25.09 -1.03
CA TRP A 401 67.66 24.77 -2.41
C TRP A 401 66.43 24.37 -3.29
N VAL A 402 65.23 24.22 -2.74
CA VAL A 402 64.03 23.84 -3.47
C VAL A 402 62.79 24.57 -2.93
N LYS A 403 61.87 24.91 -3.81
CA LYS A 403 60.56 25.47 -3.48
C LYS A 403 59.45 24.66 -4.12
N ALA A 404 58.25 24.67 -3.50
CA ALA A 404 57.03 24.09 -4.05
C ALA A 404 56.20 25.16 -4.75
N TYR A 405 55.47 24.71 -5.77
CA TYR A 405 54.41 25.47 -6.43
C TYR A 405 53.22 24.54 -6.65
N VAL A 406 52.02 24.98 -6.20
CA VAL A 406 50.78 24.28 -6.39
C VAL A 406 49.92 25.00 -7.44
N ASP A 407 49.63 24.34 -8.53
CA ASP A 407 48.58 24.78 -9.44
C ASP A 407 47.23 24.24 -8.93
N ILE A 408 46.45 25.11 -8.31
CA ILE A 408 45.16 24.75 -7.72
C ILE A 408 44.13 24.34 -8.77
N THR A 409 44.23 24.95 -9.98
CA THR A 409 43.26 24.68 -11.06
C THR A 409 43.40 23.25 -11.59
N SER A 410 44.63 22.81 -11.82
CA SER A 410 44.92 21.46 -12.28
C SER A 410 45.18 20.47 -11.14
N LYS A 411 45.15 20.93 -9.88
CA LYS A 411 45.55 20.18 -8.70
C LYS A 411 46.87 19.45 -8.89
N THR A 412 47.89 20.21 -9.35
CA THR A 412 49.22 19.66 -9.64
C THR A 412 50.30 20.39 -8.82
N LEU A 413 51.10 19.59 -8.14
CA LEU A 413 52.24 20.06 -7.35
C LEU A 413 53.54 19.93 -8.16
N TYR A 414 54.36 20.95 -8.14
CA TYR A 414 55.69 21.00 -8.75
C TYR A 414 56.73 21.46 -7.72
N PHE A 415 57.96 21.00 -7.90
CA PHE A 415 59.12 21.48 -7.14
C PHE A 415 60.11 22.14 -8.09
N TRP A 416 60.75 23.25 -7.64
CA TRP A 416 61.71 24.01 -8.40
C TRP A 416 63.01 24.11 -7.62
N THR A 417 64.11 23.73 -8.24
CA THR A 417 65.47 23.94 -7.66
C THR A 417 65.89 25.42 -7.70
N LEU A 418 66.46 25.91 -6.60
CA LEU A 418 66.95 27.29 -6.48
C LEU A 418 68.42 27.40 -6.83
N SER A 419 69.16 26.31 -6.69
CA SER A 419 70.59 26.25 -6.95
C SER A 419 70.98 24.91 -7.57
N PRO A 420 72.03 24.84 -8.36
CA PRO A 420 72.54 23.59 -8.90
C PRO A 420 73.14 22.71 -7.80
N ASN A 421 73.02 21.39 -7.97
CA ASN A 421 73.81 20.47 -7.14
C ASN A 421 75.06 20.05 -7.85
N LEU A 422 76.16 20.78 -7.54
CA LEU A 422 77.48 20.54 -8.14
C LEU A 422 78.27 19.42 -7.44
N ASN A 423 77.71 18.80 -6.40
CA ASN A 423 78.31 17.63 -5.75
C ASN A 423 78.05 16.37 -6.57
N SER A 424 78.90 15.37 -6.48
CA SER A 424 78.69 14.08 -7.11
C SER A 424 77.61 13.23 -6.43
N SER A 425 77.19 13.61 -5.23
CA SER A 425 76.11 12.93 -4.47
C SER A 425 74.77 13.65 -4.57
N ASN A 426 73.67 12.90 -4.57
CA ASN A 426 72.35 13.48 -4.53
C ASN A 426 72.11 14.22 -3.22
N ARG A 427 71.36 15.33 -3.29
CA ARG A 427 70.79 15.97 -2.10
C ARG A 427 69.25 15.66 -2.03
N VAL A 428 68.80 15.41 -0.83
CA VAL A 428 67.44 14.94 -0.62
C VAL A 428 66.77 15.75 0.48
N THR A 429 65.48 16.08 0.31
CA THR A 429 64.64 16.65 1.34
C THR A 429 63.25 16.06 1.22
N THR A 430 62.40 16.28 2.22
CA THR A 430 61.01 15.87 2.20
C THR A 430 60.07 17.07 2.21
N ALA A 431 58.93 16.93 1.58
CA ALA A 431 57.82 17.88 1.67
C ALA A 431 56.60 17.19 2.22
N THR A 432 55.93 17.81 3.18
CA THR A 432 54.60 17.36 3.66
C THR A 432 53.54 18.18 2.92
N VAL A 433 52.72 17.50 2.13
CA VAL A 433 51.54 18.06 1.44
C VAL A 433 50.33 17.86 2.32
N ILE A 434 49.56 18.91 2.58
CA ILE A 434 48.40 18.94 3.43
C ILE A 434 47.21 19.42 2.61
N ALA A 435 46.12 18.70 2.58
CA ALA A 435 44.88 19.12 1.91
C ALA A 435 43.89 19.64 2.95
N GLY A 436 43.34 20.84 2.73
CA GLY A 436 42.43 21.51 3.67
C GLY A 436 43.13 22.08 4.88
N SER A 437 42.38 22.35 5.94
CA SER A 437 42.81 22.95 7.19
C SER A 437 42.34 22.15 8.41
N GLY A 438 43.02 22.33 9.54
CA GLY A 438 42.65 21.69 10.81
C GLY A 438 43.59 20.56 11.24
N ALA A 439 43.41 20.07 12.47
CA ALA A 439 44.30 19.09 13.08
C ALA A 439 44.30 17.72 12.38
N ASN A 440 43.19 17.38 11.76
CA ASN A 440 42.96 16.11 11.06
C ASN A 440 43.08 16.20 9.54
N ALA A 441 43.61 17.31 9.00
CA ALA A 441 43.82 17.46 7.57
C ALA A 441 44.75 16.35 7.05
N PRO A 442 44.39 15.66 5.94
CA PRO A 442 45.17 14.56 5.41
C PRO A 442 46.53 15.08 4.91
N LYS A 443 47.58 14.29 5.18
CA LYS A 443 48.94 14.61 4.89
C LYS A 443 49.59 13.49 4.11
N GLN A 444 50.41 13.86 3.12
CA GLN A 444 51.26 12.94 2.37
C GLN A 444 52.64 13.49 2.29
N GLU A 445 53.66 12.63 2.40
CA GLU A 445 55.05 13.01 2.27
C GLU A 445 55.55 12.76 0.85
N VAL A 446 56.35 13.71 0.32
CA VAL A 446 57.04 13.61 -0.95
C VAL A 446 58.53 13.71 -0.74
N THR A 447 59.27 12.73 -1.19
CA THR A 447 60.71 12.76 -1.23
C THR A 447 61.18 13.49 -2.47
N ILE A 448 61.98 14.54 -2.28
CA ILE A 448 62.54 15.36 -3.37
C ILE A 448 64.01 15.07 -3.42
N THR A 449 64.50 14.58 -4.57
CA THR A 449 65.90 14.30 -4.83
C THR A 449 66.38 15.18 -5.97
N GLN A 450 67.42 15.99 -5.72
CA GLN A 450 68.15 16.55 -6.80
C GLN A 450 69.46 15.77 -7.03
N ARG A 451 69.60 15.25 -8.23
CA ARG A 451 70.78 14.44 -8.57
C ARG A 451 72.04 15.22 -8.34
N GLY A 452 73.06 14.51 -8.00
CA GLY A 452 74.47 15.05 -8.09
C GLY A 452 74.89 15.15 -9.54
N LEU A 453 75.82 16.02 -9.78
CA LEU A 453 76.42 16.20 -11.09
C LEU A 453 77.31 15.00 -11.37
N LEU A 454 77.03 14.23 -12.39
CA LEU A 454 77.87 13.10 -12.79
C LEU A 454 79.10 13.63 -13.54
N SER A 455 80.20 12.96 -13.42
CA SER A 455 81.45 13.33 -14.16
C SER A 455 81.24 13.38 -15.67
N SER A 456 80.35 12.57 -16.21
CA SER A 456 79.97 12.56 -17.64
C SER A 456 79.15 13.78 -18.10
N GLU A 457 78.61 14.57 -17.17
CA GLU A 457 77.83 15.78 -17.46
C GLU A 457 78.71 17.07 -17.55
N PHE A 458 79.97 16.95 -17.27
CA PHE A 458 80.91 18.05 -17.51
C PHE A 458 81.48 18.00 -18.93
N ALA A 459 81.41 19.10 -19.63
CA ALA A 459 82.04 19.23 -20.95
C ALA A 459 83.36 20.02 -20.81
N VAL A 460 84.36 19.56 -21.53
CA VAL A 460 85.65 20.35 -21.58
C VAL A 460 85.38 21.74 -22.14
N GLY A 461 85.80 22.76 -21.43
CA GLY A 461 85.51 24.14 -21.75
C GLY A 461 84.31 24.75 -21.03
N GLN A 462 83.51 23.95 -20.26
CA GLN A 462 82.37 24.43 -19.49
C GLN A 462 82.90 25.43 -18.40
N VAL A 463 82.22 26.58 -18.31
CA VAL A 463 82.46 27.54 -17.23
C VAL A 463 81.58 27.18 -16.04
N ILE A 464 82.14 26.90 -14.89
CA ILE A 464 81.48 26.65 -13.65
C ILE A 464 81.45 27.92 -12.81
N ALA A 465 80.25 28.40 -12.45
CA ALA A 465 80.08 29.53 -11.56
C ALA A 465 80.53 29.16 -10.11
N ASP A 466 81.08 30.11 -9.39
CA ASP A 466 81.42 29.95 -7.96
C ASP A 466 80.10 29.86 -7.17
N ASN A 467 79.88 28.75 -6.46
CA ASN A 467 78.72 28.52 -5.62
C ASN A 467 79.04 28.27 -4.14
N GLY A 468 80.26 28.68 -3.72
CA GLY A 468 80.72 28.53 -2.36
C GLY A 468 81.31 27.13 -2.03
N SER A 469 80.89 26.09 -2.70
CA SER A 469 81.45 24.72 -2.58
C SER A 469 82.48 24.41 -3.68
N LEU A 470 82.24 24.90 -4.84
CA LEU A 470 83.21 24.87 -5.98
C LEU A 470 83.59 26.31 -6.35
N LYS A 471 84.87 26.58 -6.39
CA LYS A 471 85.33 27.85 -6.90
C LYS A 471 85.11 27.89 -8.41
N GLY A 472 84.57 28.98 -8.90
CA GLY A 472 84.37 29.17 -10.33
C GLY A 472 85.61 28.87 -11.14
N GLY A 473 85.46 28.24 -12.28
CA GLY A 473 86.55 27.82 -13.14
C GLY A 473 86.04 27.27 -14.47
N ILE A 474 87.00 26.93 -15.33
CA ILE A 474 86.70 26.26 -16.62
C ILE A 474 87.09 24.80 -16.50
N VAL A 475 86.20 23.91 -16.88
CA VAL A 475 86.47 22.46 -16.97
C VAL A 475 87.46 22.24 -18.11
N PHE A 476 88.70 21.76 -17.81
CA PHE A 476 89.67 21.50 -18.81
C PHE A 476 89.99 20.02 -19.04
N TRP A 477 89.39 19.15 -18.19
CA TRP A 477 89.50 17.71 -18.31
C TRP A 477 88.32 17.03 -17.70
N VAL A 478 87.83 15.99 -18.34
CA VAL A 478 86.75 15.10 -17.84
C VAL A 478 87.27 13.69 -17.92
N ASP A 479 87.16 12.94 -16.82
CA ASP A 479 87.50 11.50 -16.80
C ASP A 479 86.55 10.71 -17.68
N GLY A 480 87.07 9.97 -18.64
CA GLY A 480 86.33 9.28 -19.68
C GLY A 480 85.94 7.85 -19.31
N THR A 481 85.69 7.54 -18.02
CA THR A 481 85.25 6.21 -17.60
C THR A 481 83.75 6.18 -17.29
#